data_435a7e118fd81ebd13e15b767ed31aca
#
_entry.id   435a7e118fd81ebd13e15b767ed31aca
#
_cell.length_a   1.000
_cell.length_b   1.000
_cell.length_c   1.000
_cell.angle_alpha   90.00
_cell.angle_beta   90.00
_cell.angle_gamma   90.00
#
_symmetry.space_group_name_H-M   'P 1'
#
loop_
_entity.id
_entity.type
_entity.pdbx_description
1 polymer ?
#
loop_
_entity_poly.entity_id
_entity_poly.type
_entity_poly.pdbx_seq_one_letter_code
_entity_poly.pdbx_strand_id
1 'polypeptide(L)'
;KFIHYYPNNLIINNIEFDHADIFDNLDDIKKQFHHLIKVIPNKGNIIYSKDDQNVCEVLSKGYFCNLIEVNGENIKIDLTSKKLVVDNETYVLQDLPLIGEHNFRNYVAAILAAQIEGISINKSIESLKSFLGVKRRMEKVIEHNGIRVYDDFAHHPTAIKLSTKAVRDENPNKKILGIVELGSNTMSSGYHKDNLFNSLNFVDRAIILDRQKVYQADDIFNSTEDLLFELRKIAKDYDIILIMTNKDSQKFITPLKDHFEN
;
A
#
# COMPACT_ATOMS: atom_id res chain seq x y z
N LYS A 1 1.12 -19.92 7.54
CA LYS A 1 2.57 -19.64 7.64
C LYS A 1 2.90 -18.77 8.87
N PHE A 2 2.20 -17.66 9.10
CA PHE A 2 2.49 -16.70 10.16
C PHE A 2 2.18 -17.20 11.60
N ILE A 3 1.40 -18.23 11.80
CA ILE A 3 1.20 -18.86 13.13
C ILE A 3 2.51 -19.43 13.73
N HIS A 4 3.54 -19.62 12.91
CA HIS A 4 4.84 -20.13 13.35
C HIS A 4 5.81 -19.05 13.83
N TYR A 5 5.44 -17.77 13.73
CA TYR A 5 6.29 -16.67 14.20
C TYR A 5 6.22 -16.43 15.70
N TYR A 6 5.14 -16.89 16.38
CA TYR A 6 4.91 -16.71 17.82
C TYR A 6 5.19 -15.27 18.29
N PRO A 7 4.51 -14.27 17.73
CA PRO A 7 4.79 -12.88 18.06
C PRO A 7 4.36 -12.54 19.49
N ASN A 8 5.15 -11.72 20.20
CA ASN A 8 4.73 -11.06 21.41
C ASN A 8 3.89 -9.80 21.09
N ASN A 9 4.30 -9.06 20.06
CA ASN A 9 3.60 -7.89 19.57
C ASN A 9 3.21 -8.12 18.12
N LEU A 10 1.96 -7.91 17.77
CA LEU A 10 1.41 -8.10 16.43
C LEU A 10 0.78 -6.80 15.95
N ILE A 11 1.07 -6.40 14.71
CA ILE A 11 0.34 -5.36 13.99
C ILE A 11 -0.55 -6.03 12.96
N ILE A 12 -1.84 -5.72 12.97
CA ILE A 12 -2.79 -6.11 11.92
C ILE A 12 -3.32 -4.84 11.28
N ASN A 13 -2.78 -4.48 10.12
CA ASN A 13 -3.15 -3.25 9.43
C ASN A 13 -4.53 -3.34 8.78
N ASN A 14 -4.81 -4.46 8.09
CA ASN A 14 -6.07 -4.76 7.42
C ASN A 14 -6.17 -6.26 7.11
N ILE A 15 -7.39 -6.72 6.83
CA ILE A 15 -7.66 -8.06 6.32
C ILE A 15 -8.54 -7.93 5.09
N GLU A 16 -8.03 -8.32 3.93
CA GLU A 16 -8.72 -8.34 2.65
C GLU A 16 -8.57 -9.69 1.96
N PHE A 17 -9.44 -9.98 0.98
CA PHE A 17 -9.31 -11.18 0.17
C PHE A 17 -8.19 -11.02 -0.84
N ASP A 18 -7.21 -11.91 -0.77
CA ASP A 18 -6.12 -12.07 -1.73
C ASP A 18 -5.70 -13.55 -1.75
N HIS A 19 -4.76 -13.90 -2.62
CA HIS A 19 -4.30 -15.28 -2.76
C HIS A 19 -5.42 -16.28 -3.09
N ALA A 20 -6.22 -15.98 -4.13
CA ALA A 20 -7.27 -16.84 -4.64
C ALA A 20 -6.79 -18.24 -5.11
N ASP A 21 -5.48 -18.42 -5.24
CA ASP A 21 -4.82 -19.70 -5.49
C ASP A 21 -4.70 -20.58 -4.23
N ILE A 22 -4.90 -20.03 -3.04
CA ILE A 22 -4.75 -20.72 -1.74
C ILE A 22 -6.05 -20.70 -0.93
N PHE A 23 -6.80 -19.60 -1.00
CA PHE A 23 -8.02 -19.37 -0.22
C PHE A 23 -9.23 -19.25 -1.14
N ASP A 24 -10.30 -19.94 -0.81
CA ASP A 24 -11.56 -19.91 -1.58
C ASP A 24 -12.34 -18.61 -1.30
N ASN A 25 -12.20 -18.05 -0.11
CA ASN A 25 -12.96 -16.87 0.33
C ASN A 25 -12.24 -16.12 1.47
N LEU A 26 -12.79 -14.95 1.82
CA LEU A 26 -12.28 -14.10 2.89
C LEU A 26 -12.34 -14.78 4.28
N ASP A 27 -13.33 -15.63 4.53
CA ASP A 27 -13.48 -16.30 5.84
C ASP A 27 -12.35 -17.30 6.09
N ASP A 28 -11.80 -17.91 5.06
CA ASP A 28 -10.62 -18.77 5.19
C ASP A 28 -9.39 -17.96 5.64
N ILE A 29 -9.22 -16.76 5.11
CA ILE A 29 -8.18 -15.82 5.55
C ILE A 29 -8.42 -15.40 6.99
N LYS A 30 -9.64 -14.96 7.34
CA LYS A 30 -10.02 -14.58 8.71
C LYS A 30 -9.74 -15.72 9.71
N LYS A 31 -9.99 -16.97 9.33
CA LYS A 31 -9.68 -18.14 10.15
C LYS A 31 -8.18 -18.26 10.44
N GLN A 32 -7.31 -18.00 9.44
CA GLN A 32 -5.86 -18.03 9.66
C GLN A 32 -5.40 -16.91 10.60
N PHE A 33 -5.96 -15.69 10.46
CA PHE A 33 -5.69 -14.61 11.40
C PHE A 33 -6.18 -14.94 12.81
N HIS A 34 -7.33 -15.56 12.96
CA HIS A 34 -7.81 -16.00 14.28
C HIS A 34 -6.85 -17.04 14.91
N HIS A 35 -6.31 -17.98 14.14
CA HIS A 35 -5.28 -18.89 14.62
C HIS A 35 -4.02 -18.16 15.08
N LEU A 36 -3.58 -17.11 14.34
CA LEU A 36 -2.44 -16.27 14.73
C LEU A 36 -2.71 -15.52 16.04
N ILE A 37 -3.89 -14.93 16.20
CA ILE A 37 -4.29 -14.20 17.42
C ILE A 37 -4.22 -15.10 18.65
N LYS A 38 -4.63 -16.37 18.52
CA LYS A 38 -4.63 -17.34 19.63
C LYS A 38 -3.23 -17.76 20.12
N VAL A 39 -2.18 -17.59 19.32
CA VAL A 39 -0.81 -17.94 19.75
C VAL A 39 -0.09 -16.78 20.43
N ILE A 40 -0.70 -15.59 20.47
CA ILE A 40 -0.14 -14.43 21.17
C ILE A 40 -0.28 -14.64 22.69
N PRO A 41 0.81 -14.49 23.46
CA PRO A 41 0.77 -14.70 24.91
C PRO A 41 -0.10 -13.62 25.60
N ASN A 42 -0.58 -13.91 26.80
CA ASN A 42 -1.45 -13.02 27.58
C ASN A 42 -0.84 -11.64 27.91
N LYS A 43 0.49 -11.54 27.93
CA LYS A 43 1.22 -10.27 28.09
C LYS A 43 1.59 -9.62 26.76
N GLY A 44 1.24 -10.25 25.65
CA GLY A 44 1.47 -9.71 24.32
C GLY A 44 0.47 -8.63 23.93
N ASN A 45 0.67 -8.01 22.76
CA ASN A 45 -0.14 -6.90 22.30
C ASN A 45 -0.55 -7.09 20.83
N ILE A 46 -1.75 -6.64 20.51
CA ILE A 46 -2.22 -6.50 19.11
C ILE A 46 -2.52 -5.02 18.86
N ILE A 47 -1.82 -4.43 17.90
CA ILE A 47 -2.10 -3.09 17.37
C ILE A 47 -2.98 -3.27 16.14
N TYR A 48 -4.14 -2.63 16.11
CA TYR A 48 -5.08 -2.73 14.99
C TYR A 48 -5.90 -1.44 14.82
N SER A 49 -6.50 -1.26 13.64
CA SER A 49 -7.43 -0.16 13.41
C SER A 49 -8.86 -0.61 13.61
N LYS A 50 -9.62 0.15 14.39
CA LYS A 50 -11.07 -0.03 14.56
C LYS A 50 -11.85 0.18 13.27
N ASP A 51 -11.27 0.89 12.32
CA ASP A 51 -11.89 1.17 11.02
C ASP A 51 -11.95 -0.10 10.13
N ASP A 52 -11.11 -1.10 10.39
CA ASP A 52 -11.13 -2.36 9.63
C ASP A 52 -12.10 -3.35 10.25
N GLN A 53 -13.26 -3.49 9.60
CA GLN A 53 -14.33 -4.37 10.05
C GLN A 53 -13.91 -5.84 10.09
N ASN A 54 -13.08 -6.29 9.12
CA ASN A 54 -12.64 -7.69 9.06
C ASN A 54 -11.69 -8.03 10.22
N VAL A 55 -10.82 -7.09 10.60
CA VAL A 55 -9.97 -7.25 11.79
C VAL A 55 -10.83 -7.30 13.05
N CYS A 56 -11.80 -6.39 13.20
CA CYS A 56 -12.72 -6.37 14.34
C CYS A 56 -13.52 -7.68 14.45
N GLU A 57 -14.01 -8.22 13.34
CA GLU A 57 -14.72 -9.51 13.32
C GLU A 57 -13.82 -10.68 13.74
N VAL A 58 -12.55 -10.69 13.33
CA VAL A 58 -11.61 -11.73 13.74
C VAL A 58 -11.32 -11.64 15.25
N LEU A 59 -11.12 -10.42 15.79
CA LEU A 59 -10.90 -10.18 17.22
C LEU A 59 -12.13 -10.54 18.06
N SER A 60 -13.35 -10.30 17.57
CA SER A 60 -14.59 -10.65 18.28
C SER A 60 -14.75 -12.15 18.57
N LYS A 61 -14.02 -13.01 17.83
CA LYS A 61 -14.00 -14.46 18.04
C LYS A 61 -13.16 -14.88 19.27
N GLY A 62 -12.46 -13.93 19.91
CA GLY A 62 -11.71 -14.12 21.14
C GLY A 62 -10.19 -13.97 21.00
N TYR A 63 -9.58 -13.40 22.02
CA TYR A 63 -8.14 -13.18 22.15
C TYR A 63 -7.76 -13.30 23.65
N PHE A 64 -6.45 -13.39 23.95
CA PHE A 64 -5.95 -13.54 25.32
C PHE A 64 -4.92 -12.46 25.70
N CYS A 65 -4.62 -11.52 24.80
CA CYS A 65 -3.60 -10.50 24.92
C CYS A 65 -4.19 -9.10 25.08
N ASN A 66 -3.35 -8.07 25.17
CA ASN A 66 -3.77 -6.68 25.21
C ASN A 66 -4.11 -6.19 23.79
N LEU A 67 -5.12 -5.32 23.70
CA LEU A 67 -5.48 -4.64 22.44
C LEU A 67 -5.07 -3.18 22.50
N ILE A 68 -4.44 -2.70 21.42
CA ILE A 68 -4.10 -1.29 21.18
C ILE A 68 -4.91 -0.86 19.93
N GLU A 69 -6.00 -0.18 20.19
CA GLU A 69 -7.03 0.15 19.23
C GLU A 69 -6.80 1.55 18.64
N VAL A 70 -6.33 1.63 17.40
CA VAL A 70 -6.27 2.89 16.65
C VAL A 70 -7.68 3.30 16.21
N ASN A 71 -8.02 4.57 16.37
CA ASN A 71 -9.36 5.15 16.23
C ASN A 71 -10.38 4.63 17.28
N GLY A 72 -9.87 4.13 18.40
CA GLY A 72 -10.64 3.81 19.59
C GLY A 72 -10.82 5.01 20.52
N GLU A 73 -10.92 4.74 21.81
CA GLU A 73 -11.14 5.77 22.85
C GLU A 73 -9.87 6.61 23.08
N ASN A 74 -8.74 5.95 23.30
CA ASN A 74 -7.48 6.58 23.74
C ASN A 74 -6.55 6.97 22.60
N ILE A 75 -6.69 6.37 21.41
CA ILE A 75 -5.83 6.62 20.26
C ILE A 75 -6.67 7.01 19.06
N LYS A 76 -6.41 8.20 18.52
CA LYS A 76 -7.10 8.73 17.33
C LYS A 76 -6.10 9.22 16.30
N ILE A 77 -6.44 9.09 15.03
CA ILE A 77 -5.67 9.64 13.93
C ILE A 77 -6.50 10.65 13.13
N ASP A 78 -5.87 11.75 12.74
CA ASP A 78 -6.41 12.68 11.78
C ASP A 78 -5.53 12.65 10.53
N LEU A 79 -6.04 12.03 9.48
CA LEU A 79 -5.33 11.85 8.22
C LEU A 79 -5.12 13.18 7.48
N THR A 80 -6.05 14.12 7.64
CA THR A 80 -6.01 15.42 6.95
C THR A 80 -4.93 16.32 7.56
N SER A 81 -4.91 16.46 8.88
CA SER A 81 -3.93 17.28 9.58
C SER A 81 -2.66 16.52 9.96
N LYS A 82 -2.56 15.24 9.57
CA LYS A 82 -1.43 14.32 9.88
C LYS A 82 -1.11 14.30 11.37
N LYS A 83 -2.14 14.08 12.22
CA LYS A 83 -2.00 14.06 13.68
C LYS A 83 -2.32 12.69 14.25
N LEU A 84 -1.57 12.33 15.29
CA LEU A 84 -1.81 11.21 16.17
C LEU A 84 -2.16 11.77 17.55
N VAL A 85 -3.27 11.33 18.15
CA VAL A 85 -3.63 11.64 19.54
C VAL A 85 -3.54 10.35 20.35
N VAL A 86 -2.80 10.37 21.44
CA VAL A 86 -2.67 9.26 22.38
C VAL A 86 -2.90 9.83 23.79
N ASP A 87 -3.89 9.28 24.51
CA ASP A 87 -4.23 9.70 25.88
C ASP A 87 -4.40 11.23 26.06
N ASN A 88 -5.07 11.88 25.07
CA ASN A 88 -5.30 13.32 24.96
C ASN A 88 -4.05 14.16 24.60
N GLU A 89 -2.88 13.58 24.43
CA GLU A 89 -1.72 14.26 23.89
C GLU A 89 -1.71 14.21 22.36
N THR A 90 -1.41 15.34 21.72
CA THR A 90 -1.39 15.46 20.25
C THR A 90 0.02 15.50 19.72
N TYR A 91 0.31 14.64 18.76
CA TYR A 91 1.56 14.52 18.05
C TYR A 91 1.35 14.81 16.57
N VAL A 92 2.24 15.62 15.97
CA VAL A 92 2.17 16.00 14.54
C VAL A 92 3.18 15.17 13.76
N LEU A 93 2.72 14.43 12.77
CA LEU A 93 3.53 13.53 11.91
C LEU A 93 3.74 14.19 10.54
N GLN A 94 4.40 15.33 10.51
CA GLN A 94 4.74 16.05 9.27
C GLN A 94 6.16 15.71 8.80
N ASP A 95 6.43 15.99 7.53
CA ASP A 95 7.73 15.82 6.89
C ASP A 95 8.26 14.38 6.92
N LEU A 96 7.34 13.40 6.89
CA LEU A 96 7.69 12.00 6.80
C LEU A 96 7.85 11.56 5.34
N PRO A 97 8.81 10.67 5.03
CA PRO A 97 9.25 10.40 3.66
C PRO A 97 8.22 9.67 2.78
N LEU A 98 7.36 8.84 3.36
CA LEU A 98 6.35 8.11 2.60
C LEU A 98 5.00 8.83 2.63
N ILE A 99 4.41 9.05 1.47
CA ILE A 99 3.13 9.72 1.27
C ILE A 99 1.95 8.77 1.32
N GLY A 100 0.75 9.33 1.53
CA GLY A 100 -0.52 8.63 1.47
C GLY A 100 -1.03 8.12 2.81
N GLU A 101 -2.35 7.96 2.88
CA GLU A 101 -3.07 7.57 4.11
C GLU A 101 -2.60 6.22 4.66
N HIS A 102 -2.35 5.25 3.78
CA HIS A 102 -1.89 3.93 4.18
C HIS A 102 -0.50 3.97 4.84
N ASN A 103 0.41 4.82 4.34
CA ASN A 103 1.72 5.00 4.96
C ASN A 103 1.63 5.78 6.27
N PHE A 104 0.71 6.75 6.38
CA PHE A 104 0.45 7.40 7.65
C PHE A 104 -0.02 6.38 8.71
N ARG A 105 -0.93 5.47 8.37
CA ARG A 105 -1.35 4.37 9.25
C ARG A 105 -0.19 3.43 9.61
N ASN A 106 0.69 3.13 8.66
CA ASN A 106 1.90 2.34 8.91
C ASN A 106 2.86 3.05 9.88
N TYR A 107 3.04 4.37 9.77
CA TYR A 107 3.82 5.16 10.73
C TYR A 107 3.22 5.10 12.13
N VAL A 108 1.91 5.29 12.25
CA VAL A 108 1.22 5.20 13.55
C VAL A 108 1.43 3.82 14.16
N ALA A 109 1.23 2.75 13.41
CA ALA A 109 1.42 1.39 13.90
C ALA A 109 2.88 1.14 14.36
N ALA A 110 3.86 1.65 13.62
CA ALA A 110 5.29 1.54 13.98
C ALA A 110 5.61 2.35 15.25
N ILE A 111 5.07 3.56 15.41
CA ILE A 111 5.23 4.40 16.60
C ILE A 111 4.65 3.69 17.85
N LEU A 112 3.43 3.14 17.74
CA LEU A 112 2.80 2.43 18.83
C LEU A 112 3.54 1.14 19.20
N ALA A 113 4.06 0.42 18.20
CA ALA A 113 4.91 -0.75 18.47
C ALA A 113 6.22 -0.36 19.19
N ALA A 114 6.85 0.75 18.80
CA ALA A 114 8.04 1.27 19.48
C ALA A 114 7.73 1.74 20.91
N GLN A 115 6.53 2.30 21.13
CA GLN A 115 6.08 2.71 22.48
C GLN A 115 5.93 1.52 23.42
N ILE A 116 5.47 0.37 22.96
CA ILE A 116 5.42 -0.88 23.74
C ILE A 116 6.84 -1.27 24.23
N GLU A 117 7.85 -1.03 23.41
CA GLU A 117 9.26 -1.30 23.74
C GLU A 117 9.94 -0.15 24.51
N GLY A 118 9.17 0.81 25.04
CA GLY A 118 9.65 1.90 25.88
C GLY A 118 10.26 3.08 25.13
N ILE A 119 10.08 3.17 23.82
CA ILE A 119 10.54 4.32 23.01
C ILE A 119 9.43 5.37 22.99
N SER A 120 9.76 6.63 23.37
CA SER A 120 8.77 7.70 23.35
C SER A 120 8.29 8.02 21.92
N ILE A 121 7.03 8.45 21.81
CA ILE A 121 6.42 8.84 20.53
C ILE A 121 7.23 9.92 19.84
N ASN A 122 7.69 10.96 20.54
CA ASN A 122 8.51 12.01 19.98
C ASN A 122 9.83 11.49 19.38
N LYS A 123 10.51 10.56 20.06
CA LYS A 123 11.73 9.94 19.56
C LYS A 123 11.46 9.11 18.32
N SER A 124 10.34 8.38 18.28
CA SER A 124 9.92 7.61 17.12
C SER A 124 9.65 8.51 15.92
N ILE A 125 8.91 9.61 16.09
CA ILE A 125 8.63 10.59 15.03
C ILE A 125 9.95 11.19 14.48
N GLU A 126 10.86 11.59 15.36
CA GLU A 126 12.14 12.15 14.93
C GLU A 126 12.97 11.14 14.14
N SER A 127 12.98 9.87 14.56
CA SER A 127 13.67 8.79 13.85
C SER A 127 13.06 8.51 12.47
N LEU A 128 11.73 8.62 12.34
CA LEU A 128 11.02 8.40 11.08
C LEU A 128 11.35 9.47 10.02
N LYS A 129 11.75 10.68 10.39
CA LYS A 129 12.17 11.73 9.43
C LYS A 129 13.40 11.33 8.63
N SER A 130 14.28 10.54 9.21
CA SER A 130 15.48 10.00 8.55
C SER A 130 15.26 8.65 7.85
N PHE A 131 14.06 8.13 7.86
CA PHE A 131 13.72 6.86 7.22
C PHE A 131 13.81 6.99 5.70
N LEU A 132 14.62 6.17 5.06
CA LEU A 132 14.87 6.24 3.61
C LEU A 132 13.75 5.63 2.75
N GLY A 133 12.68 5.15 3.38
CA GLY A 133 11.60 4.45 2.71
C GLY A 133 11.87 2.96 2.51
N VAL A 134 11.02 2.31 1.75
CA VAL A 134 11.11 0.89 1.39
C VAL A 134 11.19 0.81 -0.13
N LYS A 135 12.10 -0.03 -0.63
CA LYS A 135 12.19 -0.28 -2.08
C LYS A 135 10.84 -0.68 -2.64
N ARG A 136 10.51 -0.12 -3.80
CA ARG A 136 9.25 -0.39 -4.49
C ARG A 136 8.00 -0.04 -3.64
N ARG A 137 8.08 0.99 -2.79
CA ARG A 137 6.97 1.60 -2.07
C ARG A 137 7.02 3.09 -2.31
N MET A 138 6.39 3.54 -3.43
CA MET A 138 6.47 4.91 -3.91
C MET A 138 7.93 5.39 -4.06
N GLU A 139 8.84 4.48 -4.44
CA GLU A 139 10.25 4.78 -4.63
C GLU A 139 10.44 5.65 -5.88
N LYS A 140 11.00 6.85 -5.71
CA LYS A 140 11.34 7.71 -6.86
C LYS A 140 12.59 7.14 -7.54
N VAL A 141 12.44 6.60 -8.75
CA VAL A 141 13.49 5.88 -9.49
C VAL A 141 14.11 6.71 -10.63
N ILE A 142 13.36 7.69 -11.17
CA ILE A 142 13.86 8.64 -12.19
C ILE A 142 13.34 10.03 -11.85
N GLU A 143 14.21 11.03 -12.05
CA GLU A 143 13.83 12.44 -12.11
C GLU A 143 14.58 13.09 -13.28
N HIS A 144 13.85 13.54 -14.30
CA HIS A 144 14.42 14.10 -15.52
C HIS A 144 13.53 15.21 -16.08
N ASN A 145 14.09 16.41 -16.27
CA ASN A 145 13.38 17.58 -16.84
C ASN A 145 11.99 17.84 -16.21
N GLY A 146 11.85 17.63 -14.88
CA GLY A 146 10.60 17.84 -14.16
C GLY A 146 9.66 16.62 -14.18
N ILE A 147 9.94 15.57 -14.98
CA ILE A 147 9.21 14.31 -14.96
C ILE A 147 9.76 13.44 -13.83
N ARG A 148 8.86 12.88 -13.00
CA ARG A 148 9.21 11.97 -11.92
C ARG A 148 8.61 10.60 -12.17
N VAL A 149 9.41 9.55 -12.04
CA VAL A 149 8.95 8.16 -12.14
C VAL A 149 9.05 7.49 -10.79
N TYR A 150 7.96 6.89 -10.37
CA TYR A 150 7.85 6.12 -9.12
C TYR A 150 7.65 4.64 -9.40
N ASP A 151 8.32 3.79 -8.63
CA ASP A 151 8.12 2.33 -8.58
C ASP A 151 7.33 1.97 -7.33
N ASP A 152 6.23 1.27 -7.50
CA ASP A 152 5.39 0.80 -6.40
C ASP A 152 5.01 -0.68 -6.58
N PHE A 153 4.99 -1.42 -5.48
CA PHE A 153 4.63 -2.83 -5.46
C PHE A 153 3.10 -3.07 -5.48
N ALA A 154 2.30 -2.01 -5.56
CA ALA A 154 0.85 -2.11 -5.63
C ALA A 154 0.41 -3.01 -6.80
N HIS A 155 -0.36 -4.04 -6.51
CA HIS A 155 -0.83 -5.03 -7.49
C HIS A 155 -2.22 -5.59 -7.16
N HIS A 156 -2.89 -5.02 -6.16
CA HIS A 156 -4.26 -5.29 -5.76
C HIS A 156 -5.08 -3.98 -5.89
N PRO A 157 -6.38 -3.98 -6.26
CA PRO A 157 -7.14 -2.76 -6.48
C PRO A 157 -7.08 -1.77 -5.32
N THR A 158 -7.18 -2.23 -4.07
CA THR A 158 -7.06 -1.36 -2.88
C THR A 158 -5.69 -0.68 -2.84
N ALA A 159 -4.60 -1.43 -3.05
CA ALA A 159 -3.25 -0.87 -3.04
C ALA A 159 -3.04 0.10 -4.21
N ILE A 160 -3.50 -0.25 -5.42
CA ILE A 160 -3.45 0.61 -6.61
C ILE A 160 -4.20 1.92 -6.34
N LYS A 161 -5.41 1.85 -5.79
CA LYS A 161 -6.22 3.03 -5.42
C LYS A 161 -5.50 3.92 -4.41
N LEU A 162 -4.91 3.33 -3.37
CA LEU A 162 -4.21 4.08 -2.33
C LEU A 162 -2.94 4.77 -2.89
N SER A 163 -2.18 4.08 -3.74
CA SER A 163 -0.98 4.64 -4.36
C SER A 163 -1.33 5.75 -5.36
N THR A 164 -2.31 5.54 -6.24
CA THR A 164 -2.75 6.57 -7.21
C THR A 164 -3.33 7.79 -6.51
N LYS A 165 -4.17 7.58 -5.47
CA LYS A 165 -4.71 8.66 -4.65
C LYS A 165 -3.61 9.44 -3.94
N ALA A 166 -2.64 8.77 -3.33
CA ALA A 166 -1.53 9.42 -2.63
C ALA A 166 -0.73 10.35 -3.57
N VAL A 167 -0.44 9.90 -4.79
CA VAL A 167 0.25 10.73 -5.79
C VAL A 167 -0.62 11.92 -6.21
N ARG A 168 -1.91 11.73 -6.41
CA ARG A 168 -2.84 12.81 -6.79
C ARG A 168 -2.98 13.86 -5.69
N ASP A 169 -3.15 13.42 -4.43
CA ASP A 169 -3.31 14.33 -3.29
C ASP A 169 -2.08 15.25 -3.11
N GLU A 170 -0.87 14.73 -3.30
CA GLU A 170 0.37 15.52 -3.23
C GLU A 170 0.63 16.35 -4.51
N ASN A 171 -0.05 16.03 -5.62
CA ASN A 171 0.21 16.66 -6.93
C ASN A 171 -1.12 16.96 -7.67
N PRO A 172 -2.01 17.81 -7.12
CA PRO A 172 -3.38 17.97 -7.64
C PRO A 172 -3.45 18.49 -9.07
N ASN A 173 -2.46 19.26 -9.52
CA ASN A 173 -2.44 19.92 -10.84
C ASN A 173 -1.48 19.26 -11.83
N LYS A 174 -0.89 18.10 -11.49
CA LYS A 174 0.08 17.41 -12.34
C LYS A 174 -0.59 16.34 -13.17
N LYS A 175 -0.10 16.13 -14.41
CA LYS A 175 -0.53 15.01 -15.25
C LYS A 175 0.15 13.73 -14.80
N ILE A 176 -0.65 12.71 -14.47
CA ILE A 176 -0.19 11.44 -13.93
C ILE A 176 -0.53 10.29 -14.89
N LEU A 177 0.48 9.54 -15.31
CA LEU A 177 0.34 8.28 -16.03
C LEU A 177 0.51 7.10 -15.08
N GLY A 178 -0.47 6.21 -15.00
CA GLY A 178 -0.36 4.92 -14.31
C GLY A 178 0.09 3.82 -15.27
N ILE A 179 1.06 3.00 -14.87
CA ILE A 179 1.43 1.75 -15.54
C ILE A 179 1.13 0.62 -14.58
N VAL A 180 0.22 -0.27 -14.95
CA VAL A 180 -0.19 -1.41 -14.10
C VAL A 180 0.12 -2.72 -14.80
N GLU A 181 0.80 -3.64 -14.12
CA GLU A 181 0.93 -5.02 -14.59
C GLU A 181 0.08 -5.97 -13.77
N LEU A 182 -0.78 -6.72 -14.45
CA LEU A 182 -1.63 -7.75 -13.83
C LEU A 182 -0.80 -9.02 -13.59
N GLY A 183 0.05 -8.98 -12.56
CA GLY A 183 1.06 -10.01 -12.32
C GLY A 183 0.71 -11.04 -11.24
N SER A 184 -0.28 -10.81 -10.37
CA SER A 184 -0.73 -11.77 -9.36
C SER A 184 -1.79 -12.73 -9.91
N ASN A 185 -1.90 -13.93 -9.32
CA ASN A 185 -2.91 -14.90 -9.72
C ASN A 185 -4.33 -14.35 -9.58
N THR A 186 -4.60 -13.62 -8.50
CA THR A 186 -5.92 -13.00 -8.26
C THR A 186 -6.26 -11.94 -9.29
N MET A 187 -5.29 -11.09 -9.68
CA MET A 187 -5.51 -10.06 -10.71
C MET A 187 -5.66 -10.67 -12.09
N SER A 188 -4.83 -11.62 -12.46
CA SER A 188 -4.85 -12.26 -13.77
C SER A 188 -6.00 -13.26 -13.94
N SER A 189 -6.67 -13.69 -12.86
CA SER A 189 -7.90 -14.49 -12.96
C SER A 189 -9.17 -13.67 -13.28
N GLY A 190 -9.07 -12.33 -13.21
CA GLY A 190 -10.22 -11.44 -13.40
C GLY A 190 -11.13 -11.29 -12.18
N TYR A 191 -10.75 -11.83 -11.02
CA TYR A 191 -11.54 -11.73 -9.79
C TYR A 191 -11.87 -10.27 -9.43
N HIS A 192 -10.96 -9.34 -9.70
CA HIS A 192 -11.11 -7.92 -9.41
C HIS A 192 -11.51 -7.06 -10.63
N LYS A 193 -12.10 -7.65 -11.66
CA LYS A 193 -12.40 -6.96 -12.93
C LYS A 193 -13.13 -5.64 -12.74
N ASP A 194 -14.18 -5.64 -11.91
CA ASP A 194 -15.02 -4.46 -11.69
C ASP A 194 -14.33 -3.37 -10.83
N ASN A 195 -13.35 -3.76 -10.03
CA ASN A 195 -12.65 -2.87 -9.10
C ASN A 195 -11.37 -2.27 -9.68
N LEU A 196 -10.75 -2.89 -10.67
CA LEU A 196 -9.49 -2.45 -11.24
C LEU A 196 -9.59 -1.03 -11.82
N PHE A 197 -10.55 -0.80 -12.71
CA PHE A 197 -10.70 0.52 -13.36
C PHE A 197 -11.04 1.61 -12.35
N ASN A 198 -11.89 1.31 -11.34
CA ASN A 198 -12.21 2.24 -10.26
C ASN A 198 -10.99 2.62 -9.42
N SER A 199 -10.01 1.72 -9.31
CA SER A 199 -8.77 1.99 -8.57
C SER A 199 -7.83 2.97 -9.29
N LEU A 200 -8.07 3.24 -10.57
CA LEU A 200 -7.27 4.10 -11.43
C LEU A 200 -7.87 5.50 -11.64
N ASN A 201 -8.97 5.84 -10.98
CA ASN A 201 -9.66 7.13 -11.14
C ASN A 201 -8.84 8.35 -10.70
N PHE A 202 -7.69 8.17 -10.05
CA PHE A 202 -6.82 9.24 -9.58
C PHE A 202 -5.65 9.56 -10.52
N VAL A 203 -5.50 8.83 -11.63
CA VAL A 203 -4.53 9.14 -12.69
C VAL A 203 -5.26 9.69 -13.91
N ASP A 204 -4.55 10.46 -14.76
CA ASP A 204 -5.15 11.04 -15.97
C ASP A 204 -5.26 10.01 -17.09
N ARG A 205 -4.34 9.06 -17.15
CA ARG A 205 -4.38 7.89 -18.03
C ARG A 205 -3.71 6.72 -17.34
N ALA A 206 -4.21 5.52 -17.60
CA ALA A 206 -3.57 4.28 -17.17
C ALA A 206 -3.35 3.35 -18.37
N ILE A 207 -2.14 2.82 -18.50
CA ILE A 207 -1.82 1.75 -19.43
C ILE A 207 -1.60 0.45 -18.67
N ILE A 208 -2.20 -0.64 -19.14
CA ILE A 208 -2.27 -1.91 -18.39
C ILE A 208 -1.63 -3.02 -19.20
N LEU A 209 -0.71 -3.77 -18.59
CA LEU A 209 -0.16 -4.99 -19.15
C LEU A 209 -0.96 -6.19 -18.65
N ASP A 210 -1.78 -6.78 -19.52
CA ASP A 210 -2.56 -7.98 -19.27
C ASP A 210 -2.16 -9.12 -20.22
N ARG A 211 -1.20 -9.95 -19.81
CA ARG A 211 -0.70 -11.08 -20.59
C ARG A 211 -1.72 -12.21 -20.75
N GLN A 212 -2.70 -12.29 -19.86
CA GLN A 212 -3.74 -13.33 -19.84
C GLN A 212 -4.95 -12.98 -20.71
N LYS A 213 -5.01 -11.73 -21.21
CA LYS A 213 -6.11 -11.22 -22.05
C LYS A 213 -7.49 -11.31 -21.38
N VAL A 214 -7.51 -11.11 -20.07
CA VAL A 214 -8.75 -11.16 -19.27
C VAL A 214 -9.58 -9.90 -19.45
N TYR A 215 -8.91 -8.76 -19.68
CA TYR A 215 -9.52 -7.46 -19.82
C TYR A 215 -9.46 -6.98 -21.26
N GLN A 216 -10.39 -6.13 -21.65
CA GLN A 216 -10.44 -5.54 -23.00
C GLN A 216 -10.80 -4.05 -22.88
N ALA A 217 -9.86 -3.20 -23.25
CA ALA A 217 -10.03 -1.75 -23.43
C ALA A 217 -8.84 -1.21 -24.27
N ASP A 218 -8.92 0.02 -24.76
CA ASP A 218 -7.93 0.61 -25.66
C ASP A 218 -6.53 0.71 -25.06
N ASP A 219 -6.41 0.97 -23.76
CA ASP A 219 -5.14 1.12 -23.04
C ASP A 219 -4.65 -0.19 -22.40
N ILE A 220 -5.10 -1.35 -22.88
CA ILE A 220 -4.66 -2.67 -22.42
C ILE A 220 -3.78 -3.33 -23.47
N PHE A 221 -2.59 -3.70 -23.03
CA PHE A 221 -1.56 -4.32 -23.86
C PHE A 221 -1.32 -5.77 -23.41
N ASN A 222 -1.09 -6.66 -24.36
CA ASN A 222 -0.88 -8.08 -24.08
C ASN A 222 0.61 -8.46 -24.10
N SER A 223 1.47 -7.60 -24.61
CA SER A 223 2.93 -7.76 -24.61
C SER A 223 3.61 -6.55 -23.98
N THR A 224 4.80 -6.79 -23.42
CA THR A 224 5.65 -5.70 -22.89
C THR A 224 6.10 -4.77 -24.02
N GLU A 225 6.39 -5.33 -25.16
CA GLU A 225 6.89 -4.62 -26.35
C GLU A 225 5.87 -3.59 -26.84
N ASP A 226 4.60 -3.98 -26.96
CA ASP A 226 3.52 -3.07 -27.41
C ASP A 226 3.28 -1.96 -26.37
N LEU A 227 3.28 -2.31 -25.07
CA LEU A 227 3.15 -1.32 -24.00
C LEU A 227 4.32 -0.33 -24.03
N LEU A 228 5.56 -0.80 -24.18
CA LEU A 228 6.73 0.06 -24.24
C LEU A 228 6.74 0.94 -25.49
N PHE A 229 6.22 0.45 -26.61
CA PHE A 229 6.06 1.24 -27.83
C PHE A 229 5.11 2.43 -27.61
N GLU A 230 3.96 2.18 -26.98
CA GLU A 230 3.03 3.25 -26.62
C GLU A 230 3.63 4.18 -25.55
N LEU A 231 4.25 3.63 -24.51
CA LEU A 231 4.85 4.39 -23.42
C LEU A 231 5.89 5.41 -23.93
N ARG A 232 6.74 5.03 -24.89
CA ARG A 232 7.72 5.96 -25.51
C ARG A 232 7.08 7.13 -26.22
N LYS A 233 5.87 6.97 -26.77
CA LYS A 233 5.18 8.08 -27.46
C LYS A 233 4.62 9.10 -26.48
N ILE A 234 4.14 8.64 -25.31
CA ILE A 234 3.34 9.46 -24.41
C ILE A 234 4.08 9.88 -23.13
N ALA A 235 5.19 9.23 -22.78
CA ALA A 235 5.85 9.44 -21.47
C ALA A 235 6.20 10.91 -21.19
N LYS A 236 6.60 11.66 -22.23
CA LYS A 236 6.99 13.09 -22.12
C LYS A 236 5.79 14.04 -21.94
N ASP A 237 4.53 13.56 -22.10
CA ASP A 237 3.32 14.37 -21.93
C ASP A 237 2.83 14.41 -20.46
N TYR A 238 3.51 13.68 -19.56
CA TYR A 238 3.13 13.55 -18.14
C TYR A 238 4.22 14.08 -17.22
N ASP A 239 3.79 14.67 -16.12
CA ASP A 239 4.70 15.14 -15.05
C ASP A 239 5.15 14.00 -14.15
N ILE A 240 4.27 12.99 -14.00
CA ILE A 240 4.49 11.85 -13.10
C ILE A 240 4.11 10.55 -13.80
N ILE A 241 4.97 9.55 -13.68
CA ILE A 241 4.71 8.19 -14.11
C ILE A 241 4.78 7.28 -12.89
N LEU A 242 3.70 6.54 -12.61
CA LEU A 242 3.60 5.62 -11.50
C LEU A 242 3.57 4.18 -12.01
N ILE A 243 4.63 3.42 -11.79
CA ILE A 243 4.75 2.01 -12.15
C ILE A 243 4.27 1.16 -10.99
N MET A 244 3.25 0.33 -11.22
CA MET A 244 2.61 -0.53 -10.22
C MET A 244 2.66 -1.99 -10.68
N THR A 245 3.52 -2.80 -10.04
CA THR A 245 3.69 -4.21 -10.38
C THR A 245 4.29 -5.01 -9.22
N ASN A 246 3.90 -6.28 -9.06
CA ASN A 246 4.56 -7.23 -8.17
C ASN A 246 5.65 -8.08 -8.87
N LYS A 247 5.87 -7.82 -10.16
CA LYS A 247 6.94 -8.46 -10.96
C LYS A 247 8.16 -7.54 -11.03
N ASP A 248 9.12 -7.89 -11.87
CA ASP A 248 10.27 -7.05 -12.13
C ASP A 248 9.86 -5.75 -12.84
N SER A 249 10.03 -4.61 -12.16
CA SER A 249 9.73 -3.27 -12.68
C SER A 249 10.82 -2.72 -13.60
N GLN A 250 12.04 -3.29 -13.57
CA GLN A 250 13.15 -2.81 -14.39
C GLN A 250 12.85 -2.86 -15.90
N LYS A 251 12.00 -3.77 -16.33
CA LYS A 251 11.54 -3.85 -17.72
C LYS A 251 10.81 -2.58 -18.22
N PHE A 252 10.28 -1.76 -17.31
CA PHE A 252 9.69 -0.46 -17.60
C PHE A 252 10.67 0.68 -17.28
N ILE A 253 11.39 0.59 -16.17
CA ILE A 253 12.28 1.64 -15.67
C ILE A 253 13.46 1.85 -16.61
N THR A 254 14.15 0.77 -17.03
CA THR A 254 15.32 0.87 -17.91
C THR A 254 14.99 1.52 -19.25
N PRO A 255 13.94 1.08 -19.99
CA PRO A 255 13.57 1.72 -21.25
C PRO A 255 13.10 3.18 -21.10
N LEU A 256 12.46 3.55 -19.98
CA LEU A 256 12.10 4.95 -19.70
C LEU A 256 13.34 5.81 -19.47
N LYS A 257 14.30 5.31 -18.70
CA LYS A 257 15.57 6.00 -18.46
C LYS A 257 16.29 6.28 -19.76
N ASP A 258 16.47 5.26 -20.59
CA ASP A 258 17.08 5.38 -21.91
C ASP A 258 16.33 6.37 -22.82
N HIS A 259 14.99 6.41 -22.75
CA HIS A 259 14.14 7.32 -23.53
C HIS A 259 14.25 8.78 -23.09
N PHE A 260 14.51 9.05 -21.82
CA PHE A 260 14.67 10.41 -21.31
C PHE A 260 16.09 10.93 -21.48
N GLU A 261 17.10 10.06 -21.49
CA GLU A 261 18.51 10.43 -21.67
C GLU A 261 18.89 10.68 -23.15
N ASN A 262 18.07 10.18 -24.12
CA ASN A 262 18.21 10.40 -25.56
C ASN A 262 17.18 11.44 -26.06
#